data_b4461f1c9e85fff018e8b3b5214bf304
#
_entry.id   b4461f1c9e85fff018e8b3b5214bf304
#
_cell.length_a   1.000
_cell.length_b   1.000
_cell.length_c   1.000
_cell.angle_alpha   90.00
_cell.angle_beta   90.00
_cell.angle_gamma   90.00
#
_symmetry.space_group_name_H-M   'P 1'
#
loop_
_entity.id
_entity.type
_entity.pdbx_description
1 polymer ?
#
loop_
_entity_poly.entity_id
_entity_poly.type
_entity_poly.pdbx_seq_one_letter_code
_entity_poly.pdbx_strand_id
1 'polypeptide(L)'
;MSVRPSGRAPDELRPLSFVRGYTAHAEGSVLVGFGGTRVLCTASVEDGVPSFLRGAGQGWVTAEYGMLPRATHTRSAREAARGKQSGRTQEIQRLIGRALRAVVDLKALGERTVTVDCDVLQADGGTRTAAITGGFVALADAIDTLIKRRALSANPIHGQVAAISVGIYRGIPVLDLDYAEDSNAETDMNVVMNSGGAFVEVQGTAEGHAFRRHELDRLLDLASQGIARLHEAQQSARAA
;
A
#
# COMPACT_ATOMS: atom_id res chain seq x y z
N MET A 1 20.30 5.67 24.05
CA MET A 1 18.92 6.20 24.00
C MET A 1 18.49 6.19 22.56
N SER A 2 17.28 5.75 22.25
CA SER A 2 16.78 5.77 20.86
C SER A 2 16.71 7.21 20.36
N VAL A 3 17.14 7.44 19.10
CA VAL A 3 17.05 8.76 18.44
C VAL A 3 15.61 9.04 17.99
N ARG A 4 14.81 7.98 17.83
CA ARG A 4 13.42 8.04 17.35
C ARG A 4 12.47 8.50 18.48
N PRO A 5 11.51 9.42 18.19
CA PRO A 5 10.55 9.88 19.18
C PRO A 5 9.73 8.76 19.82
N SER A 6 9.43 7.74 19.03
CA SER A 6 8.68 6.55 19.48
C SER A 6 9.47 5.60 20.37
N GLY A 7 10.80 5.79 20.52
CA GLY A 7 11.69 4.87 21.23
C GLY A 7 12.06 3.62 20.46
N ARG A 8 11.55 3.41 19.24
CA ARG A 8 11.84 2.24 18.39
C ARG A 8 13.32 2.18 17.97
N ALA A 9 13.83 0.97 17.70
CA ALA A 9 15.12 0.78 17.05
C ALA A 9 15.07 1.28 15.57
N PRO A 10 16.20 1.64 14.96
CA PRO A 10 16.22 2.14 13.57
C PRO A 10 15.58 1.18 12.55
N ASP A 11 15.67 -0.11 12.76
CA ASP A 11 15.17 -1.19 11.90
C ASP A 11 13.83 -1.80 12.39
N GLU A 12 13.17 -1.16 13.36
CA GLU A 12 11.94 -1.66 13.97
C GLU A 12 10.70 -1.11 13.28
N LEU A 13 9.78 -2.03 12.90
CA LEU A 13 8.44 -1.71 12.41
C LEU A 13 7.53 -1.26 13.55
N ARG A 14 6.55 -0.42 13.23
CA ARG A 14 5.38 -0.22 14.08
C ARG A 14 4.58 -1.51 14.23
N PRO A 15 3.76 -1.67 15.27
CA PRO A 15 2.81 -2.79 15.36
C PRO A 15 1.91 -2.85 14.13
N LEU A 16 1.83 -4.05 13.53
CA LEU A 16 1.02 -4.31 12.33
C LEU A 16 -0.29 -4.98 12.72
N SER A 17 -1.37 -4.64 12.02
CA SER A 17 -2.65 -5.32 12.17
C SER A 17 -3.38 -5.41 10.82
N PHE A 18 -4.06 -6.55 10.60
CA PHE A 18 -4.92 -6.79 9.44
C PHE A 18 -6.22 -7.42 9.95
N VAL A 19 -7.33 -6.69 9.83
CA VAL A 19 -8.66 -7.20 10.16
C VAL A 19 -9.41 -7.44 8.87
N ARG A 20 -9.45 -8.71 8.43
CA ARG A 20 -10.12 -9.13 7.19
C ARG A 20 -11.63 -9.19 7.36
N GLY A 21 -12.37 -9.11 6.26
CA GLY A 21 -13.85 -9.12 6.29
C GLY A 21 -14.41 -7.95 7.08
N TYR A 22 -13.73 -6.81 7.08
CA TYR A 22 -14.11 -5.66 7.90
C TYR A 22 -15.46 -5.05 7.48
N THR A 23 -15.75 -5.04 6.17
CA THR A 23 -17.05 -4.64 5.61
C THR A 23 -17.68 -5.82 4.87
N ALA A 24 -19.02 -5.84 4.78
CA ALA A 24 -19.77 -7.03 4.36
C ALA A 24 -20.02 -7.12 2.85
N HIS A 25 -19.90 -6.03 2.08
CA HIS A 25 -20.40 -5.98 0.70
C HIS A 25 -19.34 -6.21 -0.36
N ALA A 26 -18.12 -5.71 -0.15
CA ALA A 26 -17.02 -5.89 -1.10
C ALA A 26 -16.55 -7.35 -1.14
N GLU A 27 -16.08 -7.82 -2.29
CA GLU A 27 -15.53 -9.17 -2.47
C GLU A 27 -14.29 -9.42 -1.59
N GLY A 28 -13.50 -8.37 -1.31
CA GLY A 28 -12.42 -8.37 -0.33
C GLY A 28 -12.45 -7.09 0.52
N SER A 29 -12.18 -7.22 1.82
CA SER A 29 -12.22 -6.07 2.73
C SER A 29 -11.27 -6.25 3.90
N VAL A 30 -10.41 -5.26 4.14
CA VAL A 30 -9.37 -5.30 5.17
C VAL A 30 -9.22 -3.92 5.81
N LEU A 31 -9.25 -3.87 7.14
CA LEU A 31 -8.70 -2.73 7.87
C LEU A 31 -7.24 -3.02 8.20
N VAL A 32 -6.32 -2.29 7.58
CA VAL A 32 -4.88 -2.41 7.85
C VAL A 32 -4.43 -1.31 8.81
N GLY A 33 -3.54 -1.68 9.73
CA GLY A 33 -2.93 -0.76 10.68
C GLY A 33 -1.42 -0.87 10.71
N PHE A 34 -0.74 0.30 10.64
CA PHE A 34 0.70 0.47 10.89
C PHE A 34 0.85 1.48 12.03
N GLY A 35 1.05 0.98 13.26
CA GLY A 35 1.03 1.84 14.45
C GLY A 35 -0.26 2.64 14.55
N GLY A 36 -0.17 3.98 14.50
CA GLY A 36 -1.33 4.88 14.50
C GLY A 36 -2.06 5.00 13.17
N THR A 37 -1.43 4.65 12.05
CA THR A 37 -2.07 4.71 10.73
C THR A 37 -3.10 3.60 10.57
N ARG A 38 -4.31 3.95 10.06
CA ARG A 38 -5.43 3.05 9.77
C ARG A 38 -5.97 3.33 8.38
N VAL A 39 -5.98 2.30 7.53
CA VAL A 39 -6.55 2.39 6.17
C VAL A 39 -7.54 1.26 5.97
N LEU A 40 -8.76 1.62 5.56
CA LEU A 40 -9.74 0.64 5.07
C LEU A 40 -9.46 0.40 3.59
N CYS A 41 -9.23 -0.85 3.23
CA CYS A 41 -9.04 -1.27 1.85
C CYS A 41 -10.19 -2.22 1.47
N THR A 42 -10.95 -1.87 0.42
CA THR A 42 -11.99 -2.75 -0.14
C THR A 42 -11.68 -3.05 -1.59
N ALA A 43 -11.94 -4.28 -2.02
CA ALA A 43 -11.77 -4.71 -3.41
C ALA A 43 -13.13 -5.12 -3.98
N SER A 44 -13.59 -4.38 -4.97
CA SER A 44 -14.84 -4.61 -5.68
C SER A 44 -14.55 -5.17 -7.06
N VAL A 45 -15.32 -6.18 -7.50
CA VAL A 45 -15.16 -6.85 -8.79
C VAL A 45 -16.34 -6.56 -9.69
N GLU A 46 -16.07 -6.07 -10.89
CA GLU A 46 -17.05 -5.79 -11.92
C GLU A 46 -16.72 -6.57 -13.20
N ASP A 47 -17.74 -7.10 -13.88
CA ASP A 47 -17.57 -7.66 -15.20
C ASP A 47 -17.29 -6.56 -16.23
N GLY A 48 -16.34 -6.83 -17.12
CA GLY A 48 -15.90 -5.91 -18.14
C GLY A 48 -14.64 -5.12 -17.75
N VAL A 49 -14.14 -4.38 -18.73
CA VAL A 49 -12.88 -3.62 -18.63
C VAL A 49 -13.06 -2.24 -19.23
N PRO A 50 -12.21 -1.26 -18.86
CA PRO A 50 -12.18 0.05 -19.49
C PRO A 50 -12.09 -0.03 -21.00
N SER A 51 -12.61 1.00 -21.71
CA SER A 51 -12.73 1.02 -23.17
C SER A 51 -11.42 0.73 -23.91
N PHE A 52 -10.29 1.15 -23.35
CA PHE A 52 -8.96 0.91 -23.95
C PHE A 52 -8.48 -0.55 -23.88
N LEU A 53 -9.18 -1.42 -23.12
CA LEU A 53 -8.85 -2.86 -22.97
C LEU A 53 -9.92 -3.79 -23.57
N ARG A 54 -11.02 -3.26 -24.10
CA ARG A 54 -12.10 -4.09 -24.68
C ARG A 54 -11.58 -4.97 -25.81
N GLY A 55 -11.86 -6.27 -25.73
CA GLY A 55 -11.41 -7.24 -26.70
C GLY A 55 -9.93 -7.61 -26.61
N ALA A 56 -9.21 -7.12 -25.59
CA ALA A 56 -7.82 -7.50 -25.36
C ALA A 56 -7.67 -8.86 -24.63
N GLY A 57 -8.79 -9.43 -24.15
CA GLY A 57 -8.81 -10.71 -23.43
C GLY A 57 -8.07 -10.67 -22.10
N GLN A 58 -7.99 -9.48 -21.47
CA GLN A 58 -7.31 -9.30 -20.19
C GLN A 58 -8.13 -8.41 -19.26
N GLY A 59 -7.97 -8.62 -17.98
CA GLY A 59 -8.62 -7.83 -16.92
C GLY A 59 -7.84 -6.55 -16.57
N TRP A 60 -8.35 -5.86 -15.59
CA TRP A 60 -7.74 -4.64 -15.08
C TRP A 60 -7.81 -4.59 -13.56
N VAL A 61 -6.76 -4.12 -12.94
CA VAL A 61 -6.73 -3.78 -11.51
C VAL A 61 -6.41 -2.31 -11.39
N THR A 62 -7.26 -1.58 -10.71
CA THR A 62 -7.09 -0.14 -10.45
C THR A 62 -7.30 0.15 -8.98
N ALA A 63 -7.00 1.37 -8.56
CA ALA A 63 -7.21 1.78 -7.19
C ALA A 63 -7.70 3.22 -7.10
N GLU A 64 -8.49 3.48 -6.07
CA GLU A 64 -8.82 4.80 -5.59
C GLU A 64 -8.23 5.01 -4.19
N TYR A 65 -7.95 6.26 -3.85
CA TYR A 65 -7.37 6.62 -2.56
C TYR A 65 -7.98 7.91 -2.06
N GLY A 66 -8.30 7.93 -0.78
CA GLY A 66 -8.82 9.12 -0.13
C GLY A 66 -8.48 9.17 1.34
N MET A 67 -8.62 10.36 1.93
CA MET A 67 -8.48 10.56 3.37
C MET A 67 -9.76 11.13 3.95
N LEU A 68 -10.20 10.58 5.09
CA LEU A 68 -11.29 11.19 5.83
C LEU A 68 -10.91 12.59 6.32
N PRO A 69 -11.87 13.53 6.43
CA PRO A 69 -11.58 14.90 6.85
C PRO A 69 -10.82 15.03 8.17
N ARG A 70 -11.00 14.07 9.08
CA ARG A 70 -10.32 14.02 10.37
C ARG A 70 -9.34 12.85 10.49
N ALA A 71 -8.84 12.35 9.38
CA ALA A 71 -7.72 11.42 9.38
C ALA A 71 -6.44 12.04 9.97
N THR A 72 -6.32 13.36 9.93
CA THR A 72 -5.21 14.16 10.46
C THR A 72 -5.63 15.02 11.65
N HIS A 73 -4.65 15.66 12.33
CA HIS A 73 -4.86 16.51 13.50
C HIS A 73 -5.81 17.69 13.22
N THR A 74 -5.73 18.27 12.02
CA THR A 74 -6.64 19.32 11.56
C THR A 74 -7.62 18.76 10.55
N ARG A 75 -8.85 19.32 10.52
CA ARG A 75 -9.84 18.92 9.54
C ARG A 75 -9.48 19.40 8.14
N SER A 76 -9.35 18.49 7.20
CA SER A 76 -9.26 18.79 5.77
C SER A 76 -10.65 18.76 5.10
N ALA A 77 -10.82 19.51 4.01
CA ALA A 77 -12.05 19.45 3.23
C ALA A 77 -12.12 18.15 2.42
N ARG A 78 -13.33 17.60 2.24
CA ARG A 78 -13.53 16.45 1.33
C ARG A 78 -13.24 16.85 -0.11
N GLU A 79 -12.42 16.07 -0.82
CA GLU A 79 -12.11 16.32 -2.22
C GLU A 79 -13.36 16.26 -3.12
N ALA A 80 -14.29 15.34 -2.82
CA ALA A 80 -15.58 15.25 -3.51
C ALA A 80 -16.38 16.55 -3.45
N ALA A 81 -16.32 17.29 -2.32
CA ALA A 81 -16.99 18.58 -2.18
C ALA A 81 -16.30 19.72 -2.98
N ARG A 82 -15.04 19.51 -3.37
CA ARG A 82 -14.28 20.46 -4.23
C ARG A 82 -14.45 20.17 -5.71
N GLY A 83 -15.11 19.07 -6.08
CA GLY A 83 -15.34 18.65 -7.47
C GLY A 83 -14.09 18.16 -8.20
N LYS A 84 -12.93 18.06 -7.52
CA LYS A 84 -11.69 17.52 -8.10
C LYS A 84 -10.79 16.90 -7.02
N GLN A 85 -10.07 15.86 -7.41
CA GLN A 85 -9.02 15.27 -6.61
C GLN A 85 -7.73 16.10 -6.68
N SER A 86 -6.92 16.05 -5.62
CA SER A 86 -5.57 16.64 -5.61
C SER A 86 -4.61 15.83 -6.49
N GLY A 87 -3.53 16.46 -6.95
CA GLY A 87 -2.48 15.76 -7.68
C GLY A 87 -1.84 14.64 -6.83
N ARG A 88 -1.70 14.86 -5.51
CA ARG A 88 -1.22 13.85 -4.57
C ARG A 88 -2.14 12.62 -4.53
N THR A 89 -3.44 12.82 -4.44
CA THR A 89 -4.43 11.73 -4.44
C THR A 89 -4.33 10.90 -5.72
N GLN A 90 -4.30 11.57 -6.89
CA GLN A 90 -4.17 10.91 -8.19
C GLN A 90 -2.85 10.15 -8.34
N GLU A 91 -1.74 10.70 -7.85
CA GLU A 91 -0.43 10.05 -7.86
C GLU A 91 -0.47 8.77 -7.03
N ILE A 92 -1.02 8.82 -5.80
CA ILE A 92 -1.11 7.66 -4.91
C ILE A 92 -2.03 6.58 -5.49
N GLN A 93 -3.17 6.92 -6.08
CA GLN A 93 -4.05 5.98 -6.77
C GLN A 93 -3.29 5.20 -7.87
N ARG A 94 -2.52 5.92 -8.68
CA ARG A 94 -1.73 5.31 -9.76
C ARG A 94 -0.63 4.40 -9.23
N LEU A 95 0.01 4.80 -8.13
CA LEU A 95 1.03 4.01 -7.44
C LEU A 95 0.44 2.70 -6.91
N ILE A 96 -0.69 2.75 -6.18
CA ILE A 96 -1.36 1.56 -5.64
C ILE A 96 -1.76 0.62 -6.79
N GLY A 97 -2.47 1.14 -7.81
CA GLY A 97 -2.89 0.33 -8.95
C GLY A 97 -1.72 -0.35 -9.68
N ARG A 98 -0.60 0.36 -9.89
CA ARG A 98 0.61 -0.19 -10.51
C ARG A 98 1.25 -1.27 -9.63
N ALA A 99 1.34 -1.03 -8.33
CA ALA A 99 1.90 -1.99 -7.38
C ALA A 99 1.10 -3.30 -7.38
N LEU A 100 -0.23 -3.22 -7.34
CA LEU A 100 -1.11 -4.39 -7.36
C LEU A 100 -1.02 -5.16 -8.68
N ARG A 101 -0.99 -4.47 -9.83
CA ARG A 101 -0.85 -5.10 -11.14
C ARG A 101 0.48 -5.85 -11.32
N ALA A 102 1.54 -5.46 -10.61
CA ALA A 102 2.84 -6.10 -10.70
C ALA A 102 2.85 -7.56 -10.21
N VAL A 103 1.78 -8.02 -9.54
CA VAL A 103 1.68 -9.37 -8.98
C VAL A 103 0.43 -10.13 -9.48
N VAL A 104 -0.23 -9.64 -10.53
CA VAL A 104 -1.44 -10.24 -11.10
C VAL A 104 -1.25 -10.55 -12.59
N ASP A 105 -1.53 -11.78 -12.99
CA ASP A 105 -1.71 -12.13 -14.40
C ASP A 105 -3.07 -11.61 -14.88
N LEU A 106 -3.04 -10.47 -15.57
CA LEU A 106 -4.25 -9.81 -16.06
C LEU A 106 -4.98 -10.65 -17.13
N LYS A 107 -4.28 -11.54 -17.86
CA LYS A 107 -4.92 -12.44 -18.81
C LYS A 107 -5.68 -13.54 -18.08
N ALA A 108 -5.08 -14.11 -17.04
CA ALA A 108 -5.75 -15.11 -16.22
C ALA A 108 -6.95 -14.54 -15.43
N LEU A 109 -6.95 -13.22 -15.12
CA LEU A 109 -8.08 -12.52 -14.52
C LEU A 109 -9.28 -12.46 -15.48
N GLY A 110 -9.04 -12.43 -16.80
CA GLY A 110 -10.07 -12.27 -17.84
C GLY A 110 -10.66 -10.85 -17.83
N GLU A 111 -11.61 -10.57 -18.70
CA GLU A 111 -12.22 -9.23 -18.86
C GLU A 111 -13.07 -8.81 -17.64
N ARG A 112 -12.42 -8.61 -16.51
CA ARG A 112 -12.96 -8.08 -15.25
C ARG A 112 -12.13 -6.91 -14.78
N THR A 113 -12.79 -5.98 -14.11
CA THR A 113 -12.11 -4.87 -13.40
C THR A 113 -12.19 -5.13 -11.91
N VAL A 114 -11.05 -5.07 -11.23
CA VAL A 114 -10.99 -5.02 -9.77
C VAL A 114 -10.58 -3.62 -9.37
N THR A 115 -11.47 -2.92 -8.67
CA THR A 115 -11.19 -1.61 -8.08
C THR A 115 -10.89 -1.78 -6.61
N VAL A 116 -9.73 -1.29 -6.19
CA VAL A 116 -9.32 -1.30 -4.77
C VAL A 116 -9.43 0.11 -4.22
N ASP A 117 -10.42 0.32 -3.37
CA ASP A 117 -10.64 1.58 -2.67
C ASP A 117 -9.84 1.60 -1.36
N CYS A 118 -9.06 2.65 -1.14
CA CYS A 118 -8.21 2.81 0.03
C CYS A 118 -8.57 4.11 0.77
N ASP A 119 -9.34 3.99 1.84
CA ASP A 119 -9.77 5.11 2.66
C ASP A 119 -8.94 5.22 3.93
N VAL A 120 -8.18 6.30 4.06
CA VAL A 120 -7.40 6.58 5.27
C VAL A 120 -8.34 7.10 6.37
N LEU A 121 -8.53 6.29 7.40
CA LEU A 121 -9.34 6.63 8.57
C LEU A 121 -8.53 7.47 9.58
N GLN A 122 -7.24 7.14 9.74
CA GLN A 122 -6.29 7.84 10.60
C GLN A 122 -4.91 7.79 9.98
N ALA A 123 -4.23 8.93 9.92
CA ALA A 123 -2.90 9.09 9.36
C ALA A 123 -1.86 9.38 10.45
N ASP A 124 -0.81 8.58 10.47
CA ASP A 124 0.37 8.72 11.33
C ASP A 124 1.63 8.28 10.56
N GLY A 125 1.87 8.89 9.39
CA GLY A 125 2.93 8.50 8.46
C GLY A 125 2.62 7.20 7.68
N GLY A 126 3.20 7.05 6.50
CA GLY A 126 3.14 5.81 5.69
C GLY A 126 1.74 5.42 5.19
N THR A 127 0.83 6.37 4.94
CA THR A 127 -0.55 6.03 4.52
C THR A 127 -0.59 5.34 3.16
N ARG A 128 0.26 5.75 2.19
CA ARG A 128 0.33 5.12 0.85
C ARG A 128 0.91 3.71 0.91
N THR A 129 1.90 3.48 1.77
CA THR A 129 2.53 2.16 1.94
C THR A 129 1.58 1.18 2.65
N ALA A 130 0.84 1.65 3.66
CA ALA A 130 -0.21 0.88 4.30
C ALA A 130 -1.36 0.55 3.31
N ALA A 131 -1.75 1.52 2.45
CA ALA A 131 -2.77 1.30 1.42
C ALA A 131 -2.36 0.23 0.40
N ILE A 132 -1.11 0.22 -0.07
CA ILE A 132 -0.60 -0.83 -0.98
C ILE A 132 -0.61 -2.18 -0.28
N THR A 133 -0.08 -2.23 0.95
CA THR A 133 0.09 -3.48 1.71
C THR A 133 -1.26 -4.09 2.12
N GLY A 134 -2.21 -3.27 2.58
CA GLY A 134 -3.57 -3.71 2.89
C GLY A 134 -4.41 -3.97 1.64
N GLY A 135 -4.25 -3.13 0.61
CA GLY A 135 -4.92 -3.29 -0.68
C GLY A 135 -4.60 -4.61 -1.36
N PHE A 136 -3.36 -5.10 -1.22
CA PHE A 136 -3.01 -6.45 -1.68
C PHE A 136 -3.81 -7.54 -0.95
N VAL A 137 -3.99 -7.45 0.36
CA VAL A 137 -4.78 -8.46 1.11
C VAL A 137 -6.25 -8.40 0.69
N ALA A 138 -6.82 -7.20 0.51
CA ALA A 138 -8.18 -7.05 0.01
C ALA A 138 -8.36 -7.63 -1.41
N LEU A 139 -7.42 -7.34 -2.31
CA LEU A 139 -7.40 -7.91 -3.67
C LEU A 139 -7.33 -9.45 -3.63
N ALA A 140 -6.46 -10.01 -2.81
CA ALA A 140 -6.31 -11.45 -2.68
C ALA A 140 -7.58 -12.12 -2.14
N ASP A 141 -8.26 -11.51 -1.18
CA ASP A 141 -9.54 -11.99 -0.65
C ASP A 141 -10.66 -11.92 -1.70
N ALA A 142 -10.66 -10.88 -2.55
CA ALA A 142 -11.59 -10.77 -3.66
C ALA A 142 -11.36 -11.87 -4.70
N ILE A 143 -10.12 -12.17 -5.06
CA ILE A 143 -9.78 -13.28 -5.96
C ILE A 143 -10.19 -14.63 -5.36
N ASP A 144 -9.93 -14.87 -4.07
CA ASP A 144 -10.38 -16.09 -3.38
C ASP A 144 -11.93 -16.23 -3.45
N THR A 145 -12.63 -15.11 -3.33
CA THR A 145 -14.11 -15.08 -3.47
C THR A 145 -14.56 -15.46 -4.89
N LEU A 146 -13.87 -14.96 -5.93
CA LEU A 146 -14.16 -15.35 -7.32
C LEU A 146 -13.89 -16.84 -7.59
N ILE A 147 -12.80 -17.38 -7.03
CA ILE A 147 -12.47 -18.80 -7.14
C ILE A 147 -13.55 -19.67 -6.44
N LYS A 148 -13.95 -19.29 -5.21
CA LYS A 148 -15.02 -19.98 -4.47
C LYS A 148 -16.36 -19.96 -5.23
N ARG A 149 -16.68 -18.85 -5.89
CA ARG A 149 -17.87 -18.70 -6.76
C ARG A 149 -17.71 -19.40 -8.13
N ARG A 150 -16.56 -20.03 -8.41
CA ARG A 150 -16.21 -20.65 -9.71
C ARG A 150 -16.22 -19.65 -10.88
N ALA A 151 -16.07 -18.37 -10.60
CA ALA A 151 -15.92 -17.33 -11.62
C ALA A 151 -14.48 -17.29 -12.19
N LEU A 152 -13.50 -17.78 -11.45
CA LEU A 152 -12.13 -18.02 -11.91
C LEU A 152 -11.77 -19.49 -11.71
N SER A 153 -11.08 -20.06 -12.71
CA SER A 153 -10.60 -21.45 -12.68
C SER A 153 -9.26 -21.62 -11.94
N ALA A 154 -8.46 -20.56 -11.88
CA ALA A 154 -7.15 -20.54 -11.23
C ALA A 154 -6.89 -19.18 -10.60
N ASN A 155 -5.95 -19.13 -9.65
CA ASN A 155 -5.54 -17.89 -9.01
C ASN A 155 -4.65 -17.08 -9.96
N PRO A 156 -5.04 -15.86 -10.37
CA PRO A 156 -4.21 -14.99 -11.21
C PRO A 156 -3.09 -14.30 -10.45
N ILE A 157 -3.07 -14.36 -9.12
CA ILE A 157 -2.01 -13.74 -8.29
C ILE A 157 -0.80 -14.67 -8.27
N HIS A 158 0.34 -14.18 -8.74
CA HIS A 158 1.59 -14.94 -8.82
C HIS A 158 2.64 -14.56 -7.77
N GLY A 159 2.31 -13.65 -6.85
CA GLY A 159 3.19 -13.22 -5.76
C GLY A 159 2.49 -12.24 -4.83
N GLN A 160 3.19 -11.82 -3.78
CA GLN A 160 2.72 -10.74 -2.90
C GLN A 160 3.37 -9.43 -3.29
N VAL A 161 2.75 -8.33 -2.91
CA VAL A 161 3.35 -6.98 -2.96
C VAL A 161 3.11 -6.27 -1.64
N ALA A 162 4.13 -5.59 -1.16
CA ALA A 162 4.04 -4.73 0.01
C ALA A 162 4.90 -3.48 -0.19
N ALA A 163 4.63 -2.47 0.62
CA ALA A 163 5.34 -1.21 0.57
C ALA A 163 5.65 -0.71 1.97
N ILE A 164 6.78 -0.01 2.09
CA ILE A 164 7.24 0.57 3.34
C ILE A 164 7.88 1.93 3.11
N SER A 165 7.81 2.82 4.10
CA SER A 165 8.60 4.04 4.13
C SER A 165 9.93 3.79 4.84
N VAL A 166 10.99 4.38 4.31
CA VAL A 166 12.31 4.47 4.93
C VAL A 166 12.82 5.90 4.79
N GLY A 167 13.69 6.33 5.66
CA GLY A 167 14.22 7.69 5.56
C GLY A 167 15.47 7.91 6.40
N ILE A 168 16.03 9.11 6.29
CA ILE A 168 17.12 9.56 7.16
C ILE A 168 16.51 10.53 8.16
N TYR A 169 16.58 10.17 9.43
CA TYR A 169 16.09 10.97 10.54
C TYR A 169 17.24 11.24 11.52
N ARG A 170 17.62 12.52 11.67
CA ARG A 170 18.77 12.95 12.48
C ARG A 170 20.05 12.21 12.11
N GLY A 171 20.33 12.11 10.81
CA GLY A 171 21.52 11.45 10.24
C GLY A 171 21.51 9.93 10.32
N ILE A 172 20.41 9.29 10.78
CA ILE A 172 20.29 7.83 10.93
C ILE A 172 19.24 7.29 9.96
N PRO A 173 19.59 6.29 9.10
CA PRO A 173 18.61 5.57 8.32
C PRO A 173 17.63 4.81 9.21
N VAL A 174 16.33 5.02 9.00
CA VAL A 174 15.25 4.42 9.80
C VAL A 174 14.18 3.79 8.93
N LEU A 175 13.60 2.70 9.45
CA LEU A 175 12.52 1.95 8.83
C LEU A 175 11.16 2.40 9.36
N ASP A 176 10.14 2.45 8.49
CA ASP A 176 8.74 2.66 8.84
C ASP A 176 8.52 3.95 9.63
N LEU A 177 8.66 5.09 8.95
CA LEU A 177 8.52 6.41 9.56
C LEU A 177 7.09 6.65 10.05
N ASP A 178 6.93 7.08 11.31
CA ASP A 178 5.71 7.70 11.79
C ASP A 178 5.66 9.19 11.38
N TYR A 179 4.54 9.87 11.67
CA TYR A 179 4.37 11.26 11.27
C TYR A 179 5.40 12.20 11.88
N ALA A 180 5.81 11.96 13.13
CA ALA A 180 6.79 12.80 13.81
C ALA A 180 8.19 12.69 13.19
N GLU A 181 8.50 11.53 12.63
CA GLU A 181 9.75 11.27 11.89
C GLU A 181 9.64 11.79 10.46
N ASP A 182 8.57 11.42 9.73
CA ASP A 182 8.33 11.78 8.33
C ASP A 182 8.36 13.30 8.11
N SER A 183 7.69 14.06 9.00
CA SER A 183 7.64 15.53 8.92
C SER A 183 8.96 16.25 9.23
N ASN A 184 9.97 15.54 9.72
CA ASN A 184 11.28 16.08 10.10
C ASN A 184 12.45 15.26 9.51
N ALA A 185 12.17 14.34 8.61
CA ALA A 185 13.19 13.54 7.95
C ALA A 185 14.00 14.39 6.95
N GLU A 186 15.30 14.15 6.91
CA GLU A 186 16.21 14.75 5.92
C GLU A 186 16.01 14.13 4.53
N THR A 187 15.54 12.89 4.51
CA THR A 187 15.16 12.12 3.32
C THR A 187 13.98 11.23 3.69
N ASP A 188 12.94 11.24 2.87
CA ASP A 188 11.88 10.24 2.90
C ASP A 188 11.86 9.43 1.61
N MET A 189 11.60 8.15 1.73
CA MET A 189 11.54 7.23 0.59
C MET A 189 10.45 6.20 0.81
N ASN A 190 9.67 5.94 -0.25
CA ASN A 190 8.70 4.87 -0.28
C ASN A 190 9.19 3.78 -1.23
N VAL A 191 9.24 2.56 -0.76
CA VAL A 191 9.73 1.40 -1.52
C VAL A 191 8.63 0.38 -1.64
N VAL A 192 8.40 -0.10 -2.84
CA VAL A 192 7.43 -1.17 -3.18
C VAL A 192 8.20 -2.35 -3.74
N MET A 193 8.01 -3.54 -3.16
CA MET A 193 8.65 -4.77 -3.63
C MET A 193 7.64 -5.91 -3.71
N ASN A 194 7.91 -6.85 -4.60
CA ASN A 194 7.20 -8.12 -4.66
C ASN A 194 7.88 -9.18 -3.77
N SER A 195 7.20 -10.29 -3.56
CA SER A 195 7.73 -11.42 -2.75
C SER A 195 8.91 -12.16 -3.40
N GLY A 196 9.21 -11.89 -4.66
CA GLY A 196 10.43 -12.37 -5.32
C GLY A 196 11.67 -11.49 -5.05
N GLY A 197 11.54 -10.44 -4.22
CA GLY A 197 12.63 -9.52 -3.88
C GLY A 197 12.91 -8.45 -4.94
N ALA A 198 12.06 -8.32 -5.96
CA ALA A 198 12.21 -7.32 -7.00
C ALA A 198 11.51 -6.01 -6.62
N PHE A 199 12.15 -4.88 -6.93
CA PHE A 199 11.57 -3.57 -6.76
C PHE A 199 10.50 -3.31 -7.82
N VAL A 200 9.32 -2.90 -7.39
CA VAL A 200 8.23 -2.44 -8.26
C VAL A 200 8.32 -0.92 -8.45
N GLU A 201 8.61 -0.21 -7.36
CA GLU A 201 8.79 1.23 -7.39
C GLU A 201 9.67 1.70 -6.23
N VAL A 202 10.48 2.72 -6.48
CA VAL A 202 11.28 3.43 -5.48
C VAL A 202 11.03 4.92 -5.70
N GLN A 203 10.46 5.60 -4.73
CA GLN A 203 10.28 7.04 -4.71
C GLN A 203 11.03 7.62 -3.52
N GLY A 204 11.96 8.51 -3.74
CA GLY A 204 12.71 9.16 -2.67
C GLY A 204 12.93 10.63 -2.93
N THR A 205 12.81 11.43 -1.89
CA THR A 205 13.02 12.87 -1.91
C THR A 205 13.95 13.25 -0.77
N ALA A 206 14.91 14.10 -1.05
CA ALA A 206 15.78 14.71 -0.04
C ALA A 206 15.27 16.12 0.27
N GLU A 207 15.03 16.39 1.54
CA GLU A 207 14.66 17.71 2.04
C GLU A 207 15.84 18.32 2.80
N GLY A 208 16.62 19.16 2.12
CA GLY A 208 17.79 19.85 2.68
C GLY A 208 19.12 19.29 2.16
N HIS A 209 19.50 18.08 2.48
CA HIS A 209 20.72 17.45 2.02
C HIS A 209 20.45 16.27 1.09
N ALA A 210 21.06 16.29 -0.12
CA ALA A 210 20.98 15.18 -1.05
C ALA A 210 21.63 13.92 -0.43
N PHE A 211 20.91 12.79 -0.45
CA PHE A 211 21.45 11.51 0.03
C PHE A 211 22.48 10.94 -0.94
N ARG A 212 23.51 10.31 -0.38
CA ARG A 212 24.59 9.68 -1.12
C ARG A 212 24.24 8.26 -1.54
N ARG A 213 25.01 7.70 -2.47
CA ARG A 213 24.79 6.33 -2.97
C ARG A 213 24.76 5.29 -1.84
N HIS A 214 25.68 5.33 -0.90
CA HIS A 214 25.71 4.38 0.20
C HIS A 214 24.54 4.53 1.18
N GLU A 215 23.97 5.73 1.32
CA GLU A 215 22.78 5.98 2.10
C GLU A 215 21.54 5.40 1.40
N LEU A 216 21.45 5.57 0.07
CA LEU A 216 20.42 4.91 -0.73
C LEU A 216 20.49 3.38 -0.58
N ASP A 217 21.66 2.79 -0.74
CA ASP A 217 21.85 1.35 -0.61
C ASP A 217 21.40 0.88 0.78
N ARG A 218 21.73 1.62 1.85
CA ARG A 218 21.28 1.31 3.22
C ARG A 218 19.76 1.43 3.41
N LEU A 219 19.15 2.45 2.81
CA LEU A 219 17.68 2.60 2.86
C LEU A 219 16.97 1.46 2.13
N LEU A 220 17.49 1.01 0.99
CA LEU A 220 16.95 -0.12 0.24
C LEU A 220 17.12 -1.45 1.00
N ASP A 221 18.23 -1.64 1.72
CA ASP A 221 18.43 -2.80 2.60
C ASP A 221 17.39 -2.83 3.73
N LEU A 222 17.16 -1.69 4.40
CA LEU A 222 16.13 -1.57 5.44
C LEU A 222 14.75 -1.83 4.88
N ALA A 223 14.42 -1.27 3.72
CA ALA A 223 13.15 -1.48 3.05
C ALA A 223 12.92 -2.96 2.74
N SER A 224 13.94 -3.65 2.22
CA SER A 224 13.87 -5.08 1.90
C SER A 224 13.58 -5.93 3.14
N GLN A 225 14.25 -5.64 4.26
CA GLN A 225 14.00 -6.31 5.54
C GLN A 225 12.59 -6.03 6.08
N GLY A 226 12.13 -4.77 6.01
CA GLY A 226 10.79 -4.39 6.44
C GLY A 226 9.71 -5.05 5.59
N ILE A 227 9.87 -5.07 4.27
CA ILE A 227 8.91 -5.67 3.33
C ILE A 227 8.82 -7.19 3.51
N ALA A 228 9.92 -7.88 3.80
CA ALA A 228 9.88 -9.30 4.12
C ALA A 228 8.96 -9.58 5.32
N ARG A 229 9.06 -8.80 6.40
CA ARG A 229 8.17 -8.89 7.57
C ARG A 229 6.71 -8.54 7.22
N LEU A 230 6.48 -7.59 6.31
CA LEU A 230 5.13 -7.28 5.82
C LEU A 230 4.52 -8.43 5.04
N HIS A 231 5.29 -9.12 4.20
CA HIS A 231 4.84 -10.33 3.49
C HIS A 231 4.47 -11.46 4.45
N GLU A 232 5.27 -11.68 5.51
CA GLU A 232 4.94 -12.64 6.58
C GLU A 232 3.64 -12.28 7.29
N ALA A 233 3.45 -11.00 7.62
CA ALA A 233 2.23 -10.51 8.25
C ALA A 233 0.99 -10.66 7.35
N GLN A 234 1.11 -10.39 6.03
CA GLN A 234 0.06 -10.63 5.04
C GLN A 234 -0.30 -12.12 4.96
N GLN A 235 0.69 -13.02 4.94
CA GLN A 235 0.47 -14.48 4.92
C GLN A 235 -0.24 -14.94 6.18
N SER A 236 0.25 -14.52 7.35
CA SER A 236 -0.35 -14.87 8.63
C SER A 236 -1.79 -14.41 8.73
N ALA A 237 -2.09 -13.18 8.29
CA ALA A 237 -3.44 -12.66 8.28
C ALA A 237 -4.37 -13.43 7.33
N ARG A 238 -3.87 -13.93 6.19
CA ARG A 238 -4.65 -14.69 5.22
C ARG A 238 -4.83 -16.17 5.60
N ALA A 239 -3.99 -16.70 6.46
CA ALA A 239 -4.10 -18.07 6.98
C ALA A 239 -5.08 -18.19 8.15
N ALA A 240 -5.35 -17.09 8.86
CA ALA A 240 -6.33 -17.01 9.95
C ALA A 240 -7.76 -16.92 9.41
#